data_fcec64ecf45e6bdc9c64b451aa52fc89
#
_entry.id   fcec64ecf45e6bdc9c64b451aa52fc89
#
_cell.length_a   1.000
_cell.length_b   1.000
_cell.length_c   1.000
_cell.angle_alpha   90.00
_cell.angle_beta   90.00
_cell.angle_gamma   90.00
#
_symmetry.space_group_name_H-M   'P 1'
#
loop_
_entity.id
_entity.type
_entity.pdbx_description
1 polymer ?
#
loop_
_entity_poly.entity_id
_entity_poly.type
_entity_poly.pdbx_seq_one_letter_code
_entity_poly.pdbx_strand_id
1 'polypeptide(L)'
;MLRTGDMHPDTLSRRTVAFVNIAHALDHFVLLIYPTAVIAIAAERGLDYGALIGLATGAFVAFGLFSLPMGWLSKRLGRRNLLAAFFGGCGVACLGISMTATETGFAVWLFMLGVFSAIYHPIGGAMLVTHARQLGRDLGWNGVWGNLGAASASGVTAVVAATLGWQAAFAVPGLVCLAVGAAFLALVPEDGEGNAQRKGSAGVIPVSRPMVLMGIFALAIIAGGMTFNVTTISLPKVIDERLGLALPLALTGSLATVVFVFGALMQLAMGRMVDRFSLPSIFVGISILQPMGLGLAAMTTGVPMLAGLVMAMAAIYGQVVVNDAMVARYVPAEHRATAFSVRYFLGFTTSGFAVPLIALLHGQGGFAVVLAATAAFGAAIFLCSISFLMVAQPRLNAGNVAAE
;
A
#
# COMPACT_ATOMS: atom_id res chain seq x y z
N MET A 1 -19.98 -20.90 24.86
CA MET A 1 -18.51 -20.97 24.68
C MET A 1 -18.19 -22.31 24.01
N LEU A 2 -17.99 -22.34 22.69
CA LEU A 2 -17.56 -23.56 21.99
C LEU A 2 -16.10 -23.82 22.38
N ARG A 3 -15.80 -24.98 22.95
CA ARG A 3 -14.43 -25.40 23.29
C ARG A 3 -13.61 -25.50 22.00
N THR A 4 -12.49 -24.82 21.94
CA THR A 4 -11.57 -24.74 20.81
C THR A 4 -10.93 -26.06 20.41
N GLY A 5 -11.16 -27.15 21.17
CA GLY A 5 -10.63 -28.51 20.92
C GLY A 5 -11.31 -29.30 19.80
N ASP A 6 -12.51 -28.90 19.35
CA ASP A 6 -13.35 -29.69 18.43
C ASP A 6 -13.36 -29.18 16.98
N MET A 7 -12.62 -28.10 16.66
CA MET A 7 -12.60 -27.58 15.30
C MET A 7 -11.57 -28.30 14.42
N HIS A 8 -12.02 -28.75 13.26
CA HIS A 8 -11.14 -29.33 12.26
C HIS A 8 -10.05 -28.29 11.84
N PRO A 9 -8.75 -28.68 11.77
CA PRO A 9 -7.64 -27.76 11.45
C PRO A 9 -7.87 -26.90 10.20
N ASP A 10 -8.54 -27.46 9.19
CA ASP A 10 -8.91 -26.75 7.96
C ASP A 10 -9.87 -25.59 8.19
N THR A 11 -10.80 -25.72 9.13
CA THR A 11 -11.77 -24.65 9.45
C THR A 11 -11.08 -23.50 10.14
N LEU A 12 -10.15 -23.80 11.05
CA LEU A 12 -9.35 -22.79 11.74
C LEU A 12 -8.48 -22.01 10.76
N SER A 13 -7.75 -22.69 9.87
CA SER A 13 -6.92 -22.03 8.85
C SER A 13 -7.74 -21.10 7.94
N ARG A 14 -8.91 -21.55 7.49
CA ARG A 14 -9.80 -20.71 6.66
C ARG A 14 -10.29 -19.46 7.40
N ARG A 15 -10.66 -19.60 8.69
CA ARG A 15 -11.09 -18.46 9.51
C ARG A 15 -9.96 -17.47 9.72
N THR A 16 -8.77 -17.93 10.08
CA THR A 16 -7.60 -17.08 10.27
C THR A 16 -7.28 -16.31 8.98
N VAL A 17 -7.23 -16.97 7.82
CA VAL A 17 -6.99 -16.34 6.53
C VAL A 17 -8.07 -15.30 6.19
N ALA A 18 -9.34 -15.59 6.49
CA ALA A 18 -10.44 -14.63 6.28
C ALA A 18 -10.25 -13.35 7.11
N PHE A 19 -9.93 -13.47 8.41
CA PHE A 19 -9.66 -12.30 9.25
C PHE A 19 -8.41 -11.54 8.83
N VAL A 20 -7.35 -12.22 8.39
CA VAL A 20 -6.15 -11.57 7.83
C VAL A 20 -6.49 -10.78 6.56
N ASN A 21 -7.36 -11.30 5.71
CA ASN A 21 -7.82 -10.58 4.51
C ASN A 21 -8.66 -9.35 4.88
N ILE A 22 -9.59 -9.48 5.84
CA ILE A 22 -10.38 -8.35 6.35
C ILE A 22 -9.44 -7.30 6.98
N ALA A 23 -8.42 -7.75 7.75
CA ALA A 23 -7.44 -6.85 8.33
C ALA A 23 -6.67 -6.06 7.25
N HIS A 24 -6.32 -6.69 6.12
CA HIS A 24 -5.66 -6.01 5.00
C HIS A 24 -6.53 -4.92 4.39
N ALA A 25 -7.80 -5.23 4.17
CA ALA A 25 -8.74 -4.23 3.66
C ALA A 25 -8.91 -3.06 4.65
N LEU A 26 -9.08 -3.35 5.94
CA LEU A 26 -9.24 -2.33 6.96
C LEU A 26 -7.99 -1.49 7.16
N ASP A 27 -6.79 -2.08 7.09
CA ASP A 27 -5.52 -1.37 7.22
C ASP A 27 -5.38 -0.25 6.16
N HIS A 28 -5.54 -0.61 4.89
CA HIS A 28 -5.50 0.37 3.82
C HIS A 28 -6.67 1.35 3.86
N PHE A 29 -7.86 0.88 4.24
CA PHE A 29 -9.05 1.73 4.33
C PHE A 29 -8.87 2.83 5.39
N VAL A 30 -8.50 2.46 6.64
CA VAL A 30 -8.45 3.44 7.75
C VAL A 30 -7.33 4.46 7.57
N LEU A 31 -6.19 4.08 6.98
CA LEU A 31 -5.11 5.01 6.68
C LEU A 31 -5.48 6.03 5.59
N LEU A 32 -6.39 5.67 4.68
CA LEU A 32 -6.79 6.51 3.56
C LEU A 32 -8.10 7.29 3.79
N ILE A 33 -8.72 7.17 4.98
CA ILE A 33 -9.86 8.02 5.34
C ILE A 33 -9.45 9.50 5.37
N TYR A 34 -8.39 9.82 6.11
CA TYR A 34 -8.00 11.20 6.35
C TYR A 34 -7.69 12.01 5.08
N PRO A 35 -6.95 11.48 4.08
CA PRO A 35 -6.71 12.16 2.82
C PRO A 35 -7.98 12.62 2.08
N THR A 36 -9.09 11.93 2.27
CA THR A 36 -10.38 12.33 1.69
C THR A 36 -11.18 13.20 2.64
N ALA A 37 -11.28 12.82 3.91
CA ALA A 37 -12.05 13.54 4.92
C ALA A 37 -11.51 14.94 5.18
N VAL A 38 -10.19 15.16 5.04
CA VAL A 38 -9.55 16.47 5.24
C VAL A 38 -10.09 17.55 4.29
N ILE A 39 -10.63 17.17 3.13
CA ILE A 39 -11.29 18.11 2.19
C ILE A 39 -12.52 18.70 2.85
N ALA A 40 -13.37 17.88 3.46
CA ALA A 40 -14.54 18.34 4.20
C ALA A 40 -14.17 19.14 5.45
N ILE A 41 -13.15 18.67 6.21
CA ILE A 41 -12.67 19.32 7.42
C ILE A 41 -12.12 20.72 7.08
N ALA A 42 -11.35 20.86 5.99
CA ALA A 42 -10.80 22.13 5.53
C ALA A 42 -11.91 23.13 5.16
N ALA A 43 -12.90 22.65 4.40
CA ALA A 43 -14.05 23.46 3.99
C ALA A 43 -14.91 23.89 5.18
N GLU A 44 -15.20 23.00 6.14
CA GLU A 44 -16.02 23.29 7.32
C GLU A 44 -15.33 24.28 8.26
N ARG A 45 -14.00 24.18 8.43
CA ARG A 45 -13.24 24.99 9.38
C ARG A 45 -12.59 26.23 8.77
N GLY A 46 -12.61 26.39 7.45
CA GLY A 46 -11.93 27.48 6.76
C GLY A 46 -10.40 27.45 6.92
N LEU A 47 -9.82 26.24 7.05
CA LEU A 47 -8.39 26.04 7.25
C LEU A 47 -7.71 25.62 5.94
N ASP A 48 -6.40 25.93 5.86
CA ASP A 48 -5.59 25.52 4.71
C ASP A 48 -5.44 23.99 4.62
N TYR A 49 -5.67 23.46 3.41
CA TYR A 49 -5.51 22.04 3.15
C TYR A 49 -4.09 21.52 3.46
N GLY A 50 -3.04 22.30 3.06
CA GLY A 50 -1.65 21.93 3.28
C GLY A 50 -1.31 21.77 4.76
N ALA A 51 -1.78 22.70 5.59
CA ALA A 51 -1.61 22.63 7.03
C ALA A 51 -2.30 21.39 7.62
N LEU A 52 -3.56 21.16 7.23
CA LEU A 52 -4.33 20.02 7.75
C LEU A 52 -3.79 18.67 7.28
N ILE A 53 -3.48 18.49 5.99
CA ILE A 53 -2.94 17.22 5.50
C ILE A 53 -1.58 16.93 6.14
N GLY A 54 -0.80 17.97 6.48
CA GLY A 54 0.47 17.85 7.17
C GLY A 54 0.36 17.13 8.53
N LEU A 55 -0.79 17.21 9.22
CA LEU A 55 -1.04 16.51 10.48
C LEU A 55 -0.97 14.98 10.34
N ALA A 56 -1.23 14.44 9.15
CA ALA A 56 -1.10 13.02 8.87
C ALA A 56 0.36 12.52 8.76
N THR A 57 1.35 13.42 8.70
CA THR A 57 2.77 13.03 8.61
C THR A 57 3.13 12.04 9.70
N GLY A 58 2.71 12.31 10.95
CA GLY A 58 2.96 11.44 12.08
C GLY A 58 2.39 10.02 11.90
N ALA A 59 1.22 9.89 11.28
CA ALA A 59 0.61 8.58 10.99
C ALA A 59 1.47 7.74 10.04
N PHE A 60 1.90 8.32 8.93
CA PHE A 60 2.68 7.60 7.91
C PHE A 60 4.12 7.33 8.37
N VAL A 61 4.73 8.23 9.16
CA VAL A 61 6.01 7.98 9.82
C VAL A 61 5.89 6.83 10.82
N ALA A 62 4.86 6.85 11.66
CA ALA A 62 4.61 5.78 12.62
C ALA A 62 4.34 4.44 11.93
N PHE A 63 3.54 4.42 10.88
CA PHE A 63 3.27 3.22 10.07
C PHE A 63 4.56 2.55 9.56
N GLY A 64 5.50 3.32 9.01
CA GLY A 64 6.80 2.81 8.59
C GLY A 64 7.67 2.35 9.75
N LEU A 65 7.88 3.23 10.73
CA LEU A 65 8.83 3.02 11.82
C LEU A 65 8.43 1.88 12.77
N PHE A 66 7.16 1.85 13.18
CA PHE A 66 6.67 0.86 14.14
C PHE A 66 6.46 -0.53 13.51
N SER A 67 6.50 -0.68 12.19
CA SER A 67 6.51 -2.00 11.55
C SER A 67 7.76 -2.82 11.87
N LEU A 68 8.90 -2.17 12.12
CA LEU A 68 10.19 -2.82 12.40
C LEU A 68 10.19 -3.70 13.66
N PRO A 69 9.71 -3.23 14.83
CA PRO A 69 9.76 -4.03 16.06
C PRO A 69 8.72 -5.16 16.10
N MET A 70 7.77 -5.23 15.17
CA MET A 70 6.63 -6.16 15.24
C MET A 70 7.07 -7.63 15.17
N GLY A 71 8.13 -7.94 14.41
CA GLY A 71 8.68 -9.29 14.36
C GLY A 71 9.26 -9.77 15.71
N TRP A 72 9.89 -8.87 16.46
CA TRP A 72 10.37 -9.15 17.81
C TRP A 72 9.21 -9.19 18.81
N LEU A 73 8.28 -8.25 18.72
CA LEU A 73 7.14 -8.13 19.62
C LEU A 73 6.20 -9.36 19.50
N SER A 74 6.10 -9.95 18.29
CA SER A 74 5.29 -11.14 18.05
C SER A 74 5.76 -12.38 18.81
N LYS A 75 7.06 -12.47 19.10
CA LYS A 75 7.62 -13.57 19.91
C LYS A 75 7.25 -13.45 21.40
N ARG A 76 6.91 -12.25 21.85
CA ARG A 76 6.54 -12.00 23.27
C ARG A 76 5.04 -11.98 23.49
N LEU A 77 4.28 -11.35 22.60
CA LEU A 77 2.84 -11.13 22.75
C LEU A 77 1.99 -12.11 21.95
N GLY A 78 2.58 -12.87 21.04
CA GLY A 78 1.86 -13.71 20.12
C GLY A 78 1.26 -12.92 18.93
N ARG A 79 1.19 -13.57 17.74
CA ARG A 79 0.67 -12.93 16.52
C ARG A 79 -0.81 -12.60 16.63
N ARG A 80 -1.60 -13.49 17.24
CA ARG A 80 -3.03 -13.29 17.48
C ARG A 80 -3.30 -12.02 18.29
N ASN A 81 -2.61 -11.86 19.40
CA ASN A 81 -2.81 -10.70 20.28
C ASN A 81 -2.38 -9.39 19.60
N LEU A 82 -1.31 -9.41 18.82
CA LEU A 82 -0.90 -8.25 18.02
C LEU A 82 -1.93 -7.90 16.95
N LEU A 83 -2.49 -8.88 16.22
CA LEU A 83 -3.53 -8.59 15.23
C LEU A 83 -4.81 -8.11 15.90
N ALA A 84 -5.14 -8.59 17.10
CA ALA A 84 -6.22 -8.03 17.90
C ALA A 84 -5.93 -6.57 18.34
N ALA A 85 -4.68 -6.27 18.71
CA ALA A 85 -4.25 -4.91 19.02
C ALA A 85 -4.32 -3.98 17.80
N PHE A 86 -4.05 -4.48 16.60
CA PHE A 86 -4.29 -3.74 15.35
C PHE A 86 -5.75 -3.34 15.23
N PHE A 87 -6.70 -4.28 15.30
CA PHE A 87 -8.12 -3.96 15.20
C PHE A 87 -8.60 -3.01 16.30
N GLY A 88 -8.26 -3.31 17.56
CA GLY A 88 -8.65 -2.50 18.70
C GLY A 88 -8.06 -1.09 18.66
N GLY A 89 -6.76 -0.99 18.37
CA GLY A 89 -6.04 0.27 18.34
C GLY A 89 -6.47 1.16 17.17
N CYS A 90 -6.63 0.60 15.96
CA CYS A 90 -7.17 1.35 14.82
C CYS A 90 -8.60 1.81 15.09
N GLY A 91 -9.43 0.96 15.70
CA GLY A 91 -10.79 1.31 16.08
C GLY A 91 -10.84 2.48 17.07
N VAL A 92 -10.06 2.41 18.16
CA VAL A 92 -9.97 3.49 19.16
C VAL A 92 -9.39 4.77 18.54
N ALA A 93 -8.36 4.67 17.72
CA ALA A 93 -7.77 5.84 17.06
C ALA A 93 -8.76 6.54 16.13
N CYS A 94 -9.52 5.78 15.32
CA CYS A 94 -10.57 6.34 14.47
C CYS A 94 -11.68 7.04 15.31
N LEU A 95 -12.11 6.44 16.41
CA LEU A 95 -13.07 7.08 17.32
C LEU A 95 -12.48 8.36 17.93
N GLY A 96 -11.20 8.33 18.34
CA GLY A 96 -10.49 9.51 18.84
C GLY A 96 -10.43 10.64 17.82
N ILE A 97 -10.15 10.33 16.54
CA ILE A 97 -10.18 11.31 15.45
C ILE A 97 -11.58 11.90 15.31
N SER A 98 -12.63 11.06 15.33
CA SER A 98 -14.02 11.51 15.14
C SER A 98 -14.51 12.47 16.23
N MET A 99 -13.92 12.40 17.41
CA MET A 99 -14.31 13.18 18.61
C MET A 99 -13.42 14.41 18.83
N THR A 100 -12.31 14.57 18.08
CA THR A 100 -11.37 15.66 18.32
C THR A 100 -11.80 16.96 17.63
N ALA A 101 -11.56 18.07 18.30
CA ALA A 101 -11.84 19.42 17.78
C ALA A 101 -10.56 20.21 17.45
N THR A 102 -9.39 19.74 17.88
CA THR A 102 -8.11 20.46 17.80
C THR A 102 -7.13 19.82 16.82
N GLU A 103 -6.25 20.63 16.22
CA GLU A 103 -5.18 20.14 15.33
C GLU A 103 -4.23 19.19 16.07
N THR A 104 -3.88 19.50 17.31
CA THR A 104 -3.07 18.61 18.17
C THR A 104 -3.78 17.28 18.39
N GLY A 105 -5.09 17.28 18.63
CA GLY A 105 -5.88 16.05 18.76
C GLY A 105 -5.86 15.22 17.49
N PHE A 106 -6.01 15.85 16.31
CA PHE A 106 -5.84 15.16 15.03
C PHE A 106 -4.44 14.55 14.90
N ALA A 107 -3.39 15.32 15.14
CA ALA A 107 -2.01 14.84 15.04
C ALA A 107 -1.75 13.64 15.96
N VAL A 108 -2.22 13.68 17.19
CA VAL A 108 -2.04 12.58 18.18
C VAL A 108 -2.80 11.33 17.76
N TRP A 109 -4.08 11.44 17.40
CA TRP A 109 -4.87 10.26 17.03
C TRP A 109 -4.48 9.68 15.68
N LEU A 110 -4.08 10.51 14.73
CA LEU A 110 -3.51 10.05 13.45
C LEU A 110 -2.18 9.31 13.68
N PHE A 111 -1.31 9.83 14.57
CA PHE A 111 -0.09 9.12 14.95
C PHE A 111 -0.39 7.75 15.57
N MET A 112 -1.36 7.68 16.49
CA MET A 112 -1.80 6.41 17.09
C MET A 112 -2.37 5.46 16.03
N LEU A 113 -3.15 5.95 15.09
CA LEU A 113 -3.64 5.16 13.95
C LEU A 113 -2.47 4.53 13.17
N GLY A 114 -1.42 5.31 12.89
CA GLY A 114 -0.22 4.81 12.21
C GLY A 114 0.53 3.74 13.02
N VAL A 115 0.66 3.94 14.35
CA VAL A 115 1.29 2.95 15.25
C VAL A 115 0.58 1.60 15.19
N PHE A 116 -0.75 1.60 15.28
CA PHE A 116 -1.53 0.36 15.28
C PHE A 116 -1.63 -0.27 13.88
N SER A 117 -1.75 0.53 12.82
CA SER A 117 -1.72 0.05 11.43
C SER A 117 -0.38 -0.63 11.09
N ALA A 118 0.74 -0.16 11.65
CA ALA A 118 2.06 -0.75 11.44
C ALA A 118 2.14 -2.25 11.81
N ILE A 119 1.20 -2.75 12.61
CA ILE A 119 1.15 -4.15 13.05
C ILE A 119 0.77 -5.08 11.90
N TYR A 120 -0.16 -4.64 11.01
CA TYR A 120 -0.80 -5.54 10.06
C TYR A 120 0.19 -6.25 9.12
N HIS A 121 1.02 -5.50 8.39
CA HIS A 121 1.84 -6.10 7.33
C HIS A 121 2.82 -7.18 7.81
N PRO A 122 3.62 -6.97 8.87
CA PRO A 122 4.51 -8.02 9.35
C PRO A 122 3.77 -9.19 10.02
N ILE A 123 2.70 -8.91 10.76
CA ILE A 123 1.98 -9.93 11.53
C ILE A 123 0.95 -10.67 10.68
N GLY A 124 0.12 -9.94 9.94
CA GLY A 124 -0.87 -10.52 9.04
C GLY A 124 -0.23 -11.36 7.93
N GLY A 125 0.86 -10.86 7.32
CA GLY A 125 1.65 -11.62 6.36
C GLY A 125 2.23 -12.91 6.93
N ALA A 126 2.79 -12.87 8.15
CA ALA A 126 3.29 -14.06 8.82
C ALA A 126 2.18 -15.08 9.16
N MET A 127 1.01 -14.61 9.61
CA MET A 127 -0.15 -15.46 9.85
C MET A 127 -0.67 -16.06 8.55
N LEU A 128 -0.74 -15.28 7.47
CA LEU A 128 -1.16 -15.76 6.16
C LEU A 128 -0.26 -16.92 5.67
N VAL A 129 1.06 -16.73 5.72
CA VAL A 129 2.03 -17.77 5.31
C VAL A 129 1.88 -19.04 6.14
N THR A 130 1.61 -18.92 7.45
CA THR A 130 1.43 -20.05 8.36
C THR A 130 0.15 -20.84 8.06
N HIS A 131 -0.95 -20.14 7.73
CA HIS A 131 -2.29 -20.75 7.57
C HIS A 131 -2.70 -20.96 6.12
N ALA A 132 -1.92 -20.48 5.13
CA ALA A 132 -2.23 -20.62 3.71
C ALA A 132 -2.26 -22.11 3.29
N ARG A 133 -3.31 -22.49 2.57
CA ARG A 133 -3.43 -23.84 1.96
C ARG A 133 -2.71 -23.90 0.60
N GLN A 134 -2.83 -22.84 -0.19
CA GLN A 134 -2.15 -22.62 -1.46
C GLN A 134 -1.53 -21.22 -1.39
N LEU A 135 -0.25 -21.16 -1.01
CA LEU A 135 0.43 -19.92 -0.66
C LEU A 135 0.28 -18.82 -1.71
N GLY A 136 0.56 -19.12 -2.98
CA GLY A 136 0.45 -18.13 -4.06
C GLY A 136 -0.97 -17.60 -4.26
N ARG A 137 -1.97 -18.49 -4.22
CA ARG A 137 -3.38 -18.12 -4.33
C ARG A 137 -3.83 -17.26 -3.14
N ASP A 138 -3.49 -17.67 -1.93
CA ASP A 138 -3.95 -17.00 -0.71
C ASP A 138 -3.27 -15.63 -0.55
N LEU A 139 -1.99 -15.48 -0.95
CA LEU A 139 -1.29 -14.20 -1.06
C LEU A 139 -1.95 -13.29 -2.13
N GLY A 140 -2.31 -13.86 -3.28
CA GLY A 140 -3.00 -13.12 -4.34
C GLY A 140 -4.35 -12.57 -3.86
N TRP A 141 -5.17 -13.40 -3.20
CA TRP A 141 -6.43 -12.94 -2.61
C TRP A 141 -6.24 -11.91 -1.52
N ASN A 142 -5.22 -12.07 -0.68
CA ASN A 142 -4.89 -11.06 0.33
C ASN A 142 -4.56 -9.71 -0.31
N GLY A 143 -3.80 -9.70 -1.41
CA GLY A 143 -3.55 -8.49 -2.19
C GLY A 143 -4.83 -7.84 -2.73
N VAL A 144 -5.80 -8.64 -3.22
CA VAL A 144 -7.11 -8.13 -3.68
C VAL A 144 -7.86 -7.45 -2.53
N TRP A 145 -7.86 -8.01 -1.32
CA TRP A 145 -8.51 -7.38 -0.16
C TRP A 145 -7.86 -6.05 0.22
N GLY A 146 -6.52 -5.96 0.22
CA GLY A 146 -5.83 -4.69 0.47
C GLY A 146 -6.19 -3.62 -0.57
N ASN A 147 -6.21 -4.00 -1.86
CA ASN A 147 -6.61 -3.09 -2.95
C ASN A 147 -8.07 -2.65 -2.83
N LEU A 148 -8.98 -3.55 -2.41
CA LEU A 148 -10.38 -3.22 -2.17
C LEU A 148 -10.50 -2.18 -1.05
N GLY A 149 -9.73 -2.35 0.04
CA GLY A 149 -9.65 -1.38 1.12
C GLY A 149 -9.22 0.01 0.62
N ALA A 150 -8.08 0.06 -0.10
CA ALA A 150 -7.57 1.30 -0.65
C ALA A 150 -8.55 1.96 -1.66
N ALA A 151 -9.10 1.17 -2.58
CA ALA A 151 -10.03 1.67 -3.59
C ALA A 151 -11.33 2.19 -3.00
N SER A 152 -11.89 1.51 -1.99
CA SER A 152 -13.15 1.93 -1.36
C SER A 152 -13.00 3.10 -0.40
N ALA A 153 -11.80 3.34 0.14
CA ALA A 153 -11.57 4.36 1.16
C ALA A 153 -12.05 5.75 0.72
N SER A 154 -11.64 6.20 -0.46
CA SER A 154 -12.00 7.55 -0.93
C SER A 154 -13.50 7.69 -1.17
N GLY A 155 -14.13 6.75 -1.88
CA GLY A 155 -15.56 6.82 -2.21
C GLY A 155 -16.45 6.70 -0.97
N VAL A 156 -16.20 5.69 -0.12
CA VAL A 156 -17.00 5.48 1.10
C VAL A 156 -16.82 6.67 2.05
N THR A 157 -15.59 7.13 2.28
CA THR A 157 -15.32 8.29 3.13
C THR A 157 -16.04 9.53 2.61
N ALA A 158 -15.97 9.79 1.30
CA ALA A 158 -16.59 10.96 0.70
C ALA A 158 -18.11 10.93 0.80
N VAL A 159 -18.74 9.77 0.55
CA VAL A 159 -20.20 9.60 0.69
C VAL A 159 -20.62 9.78 2.14
N VAL A 160 -19.94 9.12 3.08
CA VAL A 160 -20.29 9.21 4.51
C VAL A 160 -20.07 10.63 5.03
N ALA A 161 -18.95 11.27 4.65
CA ALA A 161 -18.66 12.65 5.05
C ALA A 161 -19.69 13.65 4.51
N ALA A 162 -20.16 13.44 3.27
CA ALA A 162 -21.17 14.31 2.65
C ALA A 162 -22.57 14.14 3.23
N THR A 163 -22.90 12.95 3.74
CA THR A 163 -24.28 12.63 4.22
C THR A 163 -24.42 12.68 5.74
N LEU A 164 -23.39 12.26 6.48
CA LEU A 164 -23.41 12.08 7.95
C LEU A 164 -22.33 12.91 8.67
N GLY A 165 -21.54 13.68 7.91
CA GLY A 165 -20.41 14.46 8.43
C GLY A 165 -19.09 13.65 8.46
N TRP A 166 -17.97 14.40 8.43
CA TRP A 166 -16.63 13.77 8.41
C TRP A 166 -16.34 12.96 9.68
N GLN A 167 -16.95 13.27 10.80
CA GLN A 167 -16.85 12.51 12.05
C GLN A 167 -17.34 11.08 11.87
N ALA A 168 -18.47 10.89 11.19
CA ALA A 168 -19.03 9.58 10.91
C ALA A 168 -18.11 8.76 9.98
N ALA A 169 -17.39 9.42 9.07
CA ALA A 169 -16.44 8.74 8.20
C ALA A 169 -15.29 8.05 8.95
N PHE A 170 -14.96 8.49 10.16
CA PHE A 170 -14.03 7.82 11.07
C PHE A 170 -14.75 6.91 12.09
N ALA A 171 -15.85 7.38 12.68
CA ALA A 171 -16.54 6.64 13.73
C ALA A 171 -17.06 5.28 13.24
N VAL A 172 -17.69 5.23 12.06
CA VAL A 172 -18.25 3.99 11.51
C VAL A 172 -17.18 2.94 11.25
N PRO A 173 -16.08 3.21 10.51
CA PRO A 173 -14.99 2.25 10.36
C PRO A 173 -14.31 1.90 11.68
N GLY A 174 -14.21 2.86 12.61
CA GLY A 174 -13.68 2.62 13.95
C GLY A 174 -14.48 1.55 14.72
N LEU A 175 -15.81 1.66 14.70
CA LEU A 175 -16.70 0.65 15.30
C LEU A 175 -16.61 -0.70 14.58
N VAL A 176 -16.48 -0.69 13.25
CA VAL A 176 -16.26 -1.92 12.45
C VAL A 176 -14.96 -2.59 12.87
N CYS A 177 -13.86 -1.85 13.01
CA CYS A 177 -12.59 -2.40 13.50
C CYS A 177 -12.75 -3.05 14.88
N LEU A 178 -13.41 -2.39 15.84
CA LEU A 178 -13.65 -2.94 17.17
C LEU A 178 -14.50 -4.22 17.11
N ALA A 179 -15.58 -4.23 16.33
CA ALA A 179 -16.45 -5.38 16.17
C ALA A 179 -15.71 -6.57 15.53
N VAL A 180 -14.94 -6.32 14.47
CA VAL A 180 -14.11 -7.34 13.81
C VAL A 180 -13.03 -7.86 14.76
N GLY A 181 -12.40 -6.99 15.54
CA GLY A 181 -11.41 -7.37 16.55
C GLY A 181 -11.99 -8.26 17.65
N ALA A 182 -13.19 -7.94 18.15
CA ALA A 182 -13.91 -8.76 19.11
C ALA A 182 -14.28 -10.13 18.51
N ALA A 183 -14.78 -10.17 17.28
CA ALA A 183 -15.09 -11.40 16.56
C ALA A 183 -13.80 -12.24 16.31
N PHE A 184 -12.70 -11.59 15.94
CA PHE A 184 -11.41 -12.25 15.76
C PHE A 184 -10.95 -12.95 17.04
N LEU A 185 -10.97 -12.24 18.17
CA LEU A 185 -10.62 -12.81 19.48
C LEU A 185 -11.54 -13.97 19.90
N ALA A 186 -12.81 -13.91 19.54
CA ALA A 186 -13.78 -14.97 19.87
C ALA A 186 -13.63 -16.22 18.99
N LEU A 187 -13.21 -16.05 17.72
CA LEU A 187 -13.29 -17.10 16.69
C LEU A 187 -11.94 -17.69 16.30
N VAL A 188 -10.83 -16.98 16.56
CA VAL A 188 -9.47 -17.42 16.24
C VAL A 188 -8.71 -17.68 17.54
N PRO A 189 -8.36 -18.92 17.84
CA PRO A 189 -7.57 -19.27 19.03
C PRO A 189 -6.13 -18.80 18.90
N GLU A 190 -5.38 -18.85 19.99
CA GLU A 190 -3.97 -18.54 20.00
C GLU A 190 -3.18 -19.55 19.14
N ASP A 191 -2.31 -19.04 18.25
CA ASP A 191 -1.47 -19.89 17.42
C ASP A 191 -0.47 -20.63 18.31
N GLY A 192 -0.57 -21.96 18.39
CA GLY A 192 0.59 -22.77 18.76
C GLY A 192 1.68 -22.58 17.67
N GLU A 193 2.94 -22.52 18.07
CA GLU A 193 4.09 -22.37 17.16
C GLU A 193 4.07 -23.44 16.06
N GLY A 194 3.38 -23.16 14.97
CA GLY A 194 3.31 -24.03 13.81
C GLY A 194 4.58 -23.90 12.97
N ASN A 195 5.35 -24.95 12.94
CA ASN A 195 6.49 -25.17 12.04
C ASN A 195 6.05 -25.11 10.57
N ALA A 196 6.12 -23.95 9.94
CA ALA A 196 5.87 -23.81 8.51
C ALA A 196 7.08 -23.21 7.79
N GLN A 197 8.17 -23.94 7.71
CA GLN A 197 9.15 -23.77 6.64
C GLN A 197 8.76 -24.67 5.46
N ARG A 198 7.84 -24.22 4.61
CA ARG A 198 7.67 -24.82 3.28
C ARG A 198 8.72 -24.26 2.33
N LYS A 199 9.73 -25.07 1.99
CA LYS A 199 10.72 -24.81 0.94
C LYS A 199 10.03 -24.77 -0.42
N GLY A 200 9.77 -23.57 -0.93
CA GLY A 200 9.44 -23.36 -2.34
C GLY A 200 10.74 -23.05 -3.10
N SER A 201 11.29 -24.00 -3.84
CA SER A 201 12.45 -23.78 -4.70
C SER A 201 12.01 -23.36 -6.10
N ALA A 202 11.76 -22.07 -6.33
CA ALA A 202 11.88 -21.54 -7.68
C ALA A 202 13.36 -21.27 -7.96
N GLY A 203 13.88 -21.69 -9.11
CA GLY A 203 15.28 -21.46 -9.50
C GLY A 203 15.60 -19.97 -9.52
N VAL A 204 16.78 -19.60 -9.05
CA VAL A 204 17.28 -18.22 -9.07
C VAL A 204 17.87 -17.94 -10.44
N ILE A 205 17.53 -16.78 -11.03
CA ILE A 205 18.16 -16.33 -12.28
C ILE A 205 19.56 -15.82 -11.94
N PRO A 206 20.64 -16.45 -12.46
CA PRO A 206 22.00 -16.00 -12.19
C PRO A 206 22.26 -14.66 -12.84
N VAL A 207 22.88 -13.73 -12.09
CA VAL A 207 23.24 -12.41 -12.55
C VAL A 207 24.73 -12.15 -12.35
N SER A 208 25.36 -11.44 -13.29
CA SER A 208 26.80 -11.17 -13.24
C SER A 208 27.21 -10.15 -12.17
N ARG A 209 26.30 -9.25 -11.77
CA ARG A 209 26.57 -8.15 -10.83
C ARG A 209 25.43 -8.00 -9.82
N PRO A 210 25.28 -8.93 -8.85
CA PRO A 210 24.12 -8.95 -7.95
C PRO A 210 24.01 -7.69 -7.08
N MET A 211 25.13 -7.15 -6.58
CA MET A 211 25.11 -5.94 -5.75
C MET A 211 24.67 -4.70 -6.52
N VAL A 212 25.09 -4.56 -7.79
CA VAL A 212 24.64 -3.44 -8.64
C VAL A 212 23.14 -3.57 -8.93
N LEU A 213 22.68 -4.78 -9.22
CA LEU A 213 21.26 -5.07 -9.47
C LEU A 213 20.41 -4.75 -8.25
N MET A 214 20.86 -5.14 -7.05
CA MET A 214 20.19 -4.84 -5.79
C MET A 214 20.17 -3.33 -5.50
N GLY A 215 21.24 -2.59 -5.79
CA GLY A 215 21.28 -1.13 -5.64
C GLY A 215 20.29 -0.42 -6.57
N ILE A 216 20.24 -0.81 -7.85
CA ILE A 216 19.25 -0.29 -8.82
C ILE A 216 17.83 -0.59 -8.33
N PHE A 217 17.59 -1.81 -7.85
CA PHE A 217 16.29 -2.22 -7.36
C PHE A 217 15.87 -1.46 -6.09
N ALA A 218 16.78 -1.25 -5.14
CA ALA A 218 16.51 -0.45 -3.94
C ALA A 218 16.15 1.01 -4.28
N LEU A 219 16.87 1.63 -5.22
CA LEU A 219 16.55 2.98 -5.69
C LEU A 219 15.17 3.03 -6.37
N ALA A 220 14.84 2.02 -7.19
CA ALA A 220 13.53 1.92 -7.81
C ALA A 220 12.40 1.73 -6.79
N ILE A 221 12.65 0.99 -5.68
CA ILE A 221 11.68 0.84 -4.59
C ILE A 221 11.45 2.17 -3.87
N ILE A 222 12.49 2.93 -3.56
CA ILE A 222 12.37 4.24 -2.90
C ILE A 222 11.57 5.20 -3.79
N ALA A 223 11.96 5.34 -5.06
CA ALA A 223 11.25 6.19 -6.00
C ALA A 223 9.79 5.70 -6.22
N GLY A 224 9.58 4.38 -6.29
CA GLY A 224 8.26 3.76 -6.40
C GLY A 224 7.38 3.98 -5.16
N GLY A 225 7.98 3.95 -3.99
CA GLY A 225 7.30 4.32 -2.74
C GLY A 225 6.83 5.78 -2.75
N MET A 226 7.66 6.70 -3.27
CA MET A 226 7.26 8.10 -3.42
C MET A 226 6.12 8.27 -4.44
N THR A 227 6.21 7.67 -5.64
CA THR A 227 5.11 7.75 -6.61
C THR A 227 3.82 7.14 -6.07
N PHE A 228 3.90 5.99 -5.39
CA PHE A 228 2.75 5.33 -4.80
C PHE A 228 2.11 6.20 -3.72
N ASN A 229 2.86 6.62 -2.72
CA ASN A 229 2.30 7.33 -1.56
C ASN A 229 1.82 8.72 -1.94
N VAL A 230 2.59 9.51 -2.70
CA VAL A 230 2.17 10.86 -3.12
C VAL A 230 0.90 10.79 -3.95
N THR A 231 0.85 9.90 -4.96
CA THR A 231 -0.32 9.79 -5.83
C THR A 231 -1.54 9.30 -5.06
N THR A 232 -1.40 8.24 -4.24
CA THR A 232 -2.50 7.65 -3.47
C THR A 232 -3.10 8.64 -2.47
N ILE A 233 -2.24 9.35 -1.72
CA ILE A 233 -2.68 10.30 -0.68
C ILE A 233 -3.31 11.54 -1.30
N SER A 234 -2.73 12.06 -2.38
CA SER A 234 -3.23 13.31 -2.98
C SER A 234 -4.39 13.12 -3.95
N LEU A 235 -4.67 11.90 -4.42
CA LEU A 235 -5.63 11.63 -5.50
C LEU A 235 -7.01 12.29 -5.31
N PRO A 236 -7.69 12.19 -4.15
CA PRO A 236 -8.99 12.82 -3.97
C PRO A 236 -8.91 14.35 -4.14
N LYS A 237 -7.90 14.97 -3.56
CA LYS A 237 -7.75 16.44 -3.61
C LYS A 237 -7.29 16.94 -4.98
N VAL A 238 -6.47 16.18 -5.70
CA VAL A 238 -6.11 16.47 -7.10
C VAL A 238 -7.38 16.53 -7.97
N ILE A 239 -8.29 15.56 -7.80
CA ILE A 239 -9.56 15.51 -8.53
C ILE A 239 -10.43 16.72 -8.12
N ASP A 240 -10.54 17.00 -6.83
CA ASP A 240 -11.31 18.13 -6.28
C ASP A 240 -10.87 19.47 -6.88
N GLU A 241 -9.56 19.74 -6.92
CA GLU A 241 -9.05 21.06 -7.38
C GLU A 241 -8.89 21.17 -8.89
N ARG A 242 -8.60 20.07 -9.59
CA ARG A 242 -8.12 20.15 -10.99
C ARG A 242 -9.07 19.55 -12.02
N LEU A 243 -10.20 18.96 -11.61
CA LEU A 243 -11.16 18.44 -12.59
C LEU A 243 -11.90 19.61 -13.32
N GLY A 244 -11.88 20.81 -12.75
CA GLY A 244 -12.50 22.00 -13.35
C GLY A 244 -14.01 22.07 -13.17
N LEU A 245 -14.57 21.24 -12.30
CA LEU A 245 -15.98 21.18 -11.95
C LEU A 245 -16.10 21.31 -10.43
N ALA A 246 -17.01 22.13 -9.95
CA ALA A 246 -17.37 22.16 -8.52
C ALA A 246 -18.20 20.91 -8.19
N LEU A 247 -17.51 19.79 -7.96
CA LEU A 247 -18.15 18.50 -7.68
C LEU A 247 -18.50 18.37 -6.20
N PRO A 248 -19.64 17.76 -5.88
CA PRO A 248 -19.89 17.28 -4.53
C PRO A 248 -18.79 16.30 -4.09
N LEU A 249 -18.41 16.37 -2.81
CA LEU A 249 -17.35 15.50 -2.24
C LEU A 249 -17.58 14.01 -2.54
N ALA A 250 -18.83 13.54 -2.47
CA ALA A 250 -19.19 12.16 -2.78
C ALA A 250 -18.79 11.76 -4.21
N LEU A 251 -18.95 12.64 -5.18
CA LEU A 251 -18.58 12.37 -6.58
C LEU A 251 -17.06 12.41 -6.76
N THR A 252 -16.38 13.37 -6.12
CA THR A 252 -14.92 13.46 -6.09
C THR A 252 -14.29 12.16 -5.56
N GLY A 253 -14.75 11.66 -4.42
CA GLY A 253 -14.27 10.41 -3.84
C GLY A 253 -14.61 9.18 -4.67
N SER A 254 -15.80 9.16 -5.31
CA SER A 254 -16.18 8.06 -6.20
C SER A 254 -15.30 8.00 -7.45
N LEU A 255 -14.93 9.14 -8.03
CA LEU A 255 -13.98 9.19 -9.15
C LEU A 255 -12.57 8.72 -8.73
N ALA A 256 -12.11 9.10 -7.53
CA ALA A 256 -10.87 8.57 -6.99
C ALA A 256 -10.93 7.04 -6.84
N THR A 257 -12.05 6.48 -6.35
CA THR A 257 -12.26 5.03 -6.30
C THR A 257 -12.15 4.39 -7.69
N VAL A 258 -12.75 4.98 -8.72
CA VAL A 258 -12.65 4.46 -10.10
C VAL A 258 -11.18 4.42 -10.55
N VAL A 259 -10.38 5.45 -10.27
CA VAL A 259 -8.95 5.46 -10.59
C VAL A 259 -8.20 4.32 -9.89
N PHE A 260 -8.49 4.07 -8.62
CA PHE A 260 -7.92 2.92 -7.87
C PHE A 260 -8.32 1.56 -8.46
N VAL A 261 -9.57 1.43 -8.93
CA VAL A 261 -10.04 0.17 -9.57
C VAL A 261 -9.23 -0.15 -10.80
N PHE A 262 -8.88 0.84 -11.64
CA PHE A 262 -7.98 0.62 -12.78
C PHE A 262 -6.59 0.14 -12.32
N GLY A 263 -6.07 0.65 -11.22
CA GLY A 263 -4.85 0.15 -10.59
C GLY A 263 -4.96 -1.34 -10.21
N ALA A 264 -6.04 -1.72 -9.53
CA ALA A 264 -6.27 -3.11 -9.13
C ALA A 264 -6.41 -4.05 -10.34
N LEU A 265 -7.11 -3.62 -11.40
CA LEU A 265 -7.22 -4.39 -12.65
C LEU A 265 -5.87 -4.59 -13.33
N MET A 266 -5.02 -3.56 -13.36
CA MET A 266 -3.66 -3.68 -13.90
C MET A 266 -2.80 -4.64 -13.07
N GLN A 267 -2.97 -4.67 -11.77
CA GLN A 267 -2.26 -5.62 -10.89
C GLN A 267 -2.60 -7.07 -11.25
N LEU A 268 -3.89 -7.36 -11.51
CA LEU A 268 -4.32 -8.68 -11.99
C LEU A 268 -3.76 -9.02 -13.38
N ALA A 269 -3.69 -8.03 -14.28
CA ALA A 269 -3.10 -8.20 -15.61
C ALA A 269 -1.61 -8.49 -15.51
N MET A 270 -0.87 -7.75 -14.68
CA MET A 270 0.56 -7.95 -14.45
C MET A 270 0.88 -9.34 -13.89
N GLY A 271 0.05 -9.89 -13.00
CA GLY A 271 0.20 -11.25 -12.52
C GLY A 271 0.29 -12.28 -13.64
N ARG A 272 -0.55 -12.11 -14.69
CA ARG A 272 -0.51 -12.98 -15.88
C ARG A 272 0.67 -12.69 -16.82
N MET A 273 1.03 -11.42 -16.95
CA MET A 273 2.12 -11.00 -17.85
C MET A 273 3.49 -11.48 -17.32
N VAL A 274 3.71 -11.44 -16.02
CA VAL A 274 4.95 -11.91 -15.37
C VAL A 274 5.24 -13.39 -15.67
N ASP A 275 4.20 -14.21 -15.90
CA ASP A 275 4.36 -15.61 -16.26
C ASP A 275 4.68 -15.84 -17.76
N ARG A 276 4.43 -14.86 -18.62
CA ARG A 276 4.53 -14.99 -20.07
C ARG A 276 5.70 -14.25 -20.71
N PHE A 277 6.14 -13.16 -20.08
CA PHE A 277 7.16 -12.27 -20.65
C PHE A 277 8.37 -12.15 -19.74
N SER A 278 9.48 -11.67 -20.27
CA SER A 278 10.68 -11.42 -19.48
C SER A 278 10.43 -10.31 -18.46
N LEU A 279 10.81 -10.55 -17.22
CA LEU A 279 10.56 -9.62 -16.12
C LEU A 279 11.21 -8.24 -16.31
N PRO A 280 12.48 -8.14 -16.82
CA PRO A 280 13.07 -6.85 -17.10
C PRO A 280 12.31 -6.05 -18.18
N SER A 281 11.80 -6.72 -19.24
CA SER A 281 11.03 -6.05 -20.30
C SER A 281 9.70 -5.51 -19.78
N ILE A 282 8.98 -6.29 -18.92
CA ILE A 282 7.76 -5.83 -18.28
C ILE A 282 8.07 -4.63 -17.40
N PHE A 283 9.17 -4.66 -16.65
CA PHE A 283 9.57 -3.57 -15.77
C PHE A 283 9.77 -2.27 -16.56
N VAL A 284 10.47 -2.31 -17.68
CA VAL A 284 10.61 -1.14 -18.57
C VAL A 284 9.26 -0.67 -19.09
N GLY A 285 8.43 -1.60 -19.61
CA GLY A 285 7.13 -1.25 -20.21
C GLY A 285 6.14 -0.63 -19.22
N ILE A 286 6.10 -1.09 -17.97
CA ILE A 286 5.19 -0.54 -16.97
C ILE A 286 5.73 0.77 -16.36
N SER A 287 7.05 0.88 -16.16
CA SER A 287 7.64 2.04 -15.49
C SER A 287 7.60 3.31 -16.34
N ILE A 288 7.60 3.24 -17.68
CA ILE A 288 7.48 4.43 -18.53
C ILE A 288 6.11 5.10 -18.42
N LEU A 289 5.07 4.32 -18.13
CA LEU A 289 3.70 4.84 -18.00
C LEU A 289 3.54 5.75 -16.78
N GLN A 290 4.39 5.61 -15.74
CA GLN A 290 4.32 6.47 -14.55
C GLN A 290 4.66 7.93 -14.85
N PRO A 291 5.85 8.27 -15.38
CA PRO A 291 6.17 9.66 -15.70
C PRO A 291 5.28 10.22 -16.80
N MET A 292 4.84 9.40 -17.77
CA MET A 292 3.90 9.84 -18.81
C MET A 292 2.54 10.23 -18.20
N GLY A 293 1.95 9.36 -17.37
CA GLY A 293 0.67 9.62 -16.73
C GLY A 293 0.69 10.78 -15.75
N LEU A 294 1.71 10.81 -14.88
CA LEU A 294 1.89 11.91 -13.92
C LEU A 294 2.23 13.23 -14.62
N GLY A 295 3.07 13.19 -15.66
CA GLY A 295 3.39 14.36 -16.48
C GLY A 295 2.15 14.91 -17.20
N LEU A 296 1.35 14.04 -17.82
CA LEU A 296 0.07 14.45 -18.43
C LEU A 296 -0.85 15.07 -17.39
N ALA A 297 -0.99 14.46 -16.21
CA ALA A 297 -1.82 14.98 -15.14
C ALA A 297 -1.29 16.31 -14.57
N ALA A 298 0.03 16.52 -14.54
CA ALA A 298 0.63 17.77 -14.10
C ALA A 298 0.35 18.94 -15.07
N MET A 299 0.41 18.66 -16.37
CA MET A 299 0.32 19.66 -17.45
C MET A 299 -1.12 19.99 -17.88
N THR A 300 -2.11 19.17 -17.48
CA THR A 300 -3.50 19.29 -17.91
C THR A 300 -4.46 19.40 -16.73
N THR A 301 -5.71 19.74 -17.03
CA THR A 301 -6.85 19.75 -16.10
C THR A 301 -8.00 18.96 -16.72
N GLY A 302 -9.08 18.73 -15.98
CA GLY A 302 -10.26 18.06 -16.49
C GLY A 302 -10.03 16.59 -16.86
N VAL A 303 -10.68 16.16 -17.93
CA VAL A 303 -10.65 14.77 -18.40
C VAL A 303 -9.24 14.27 -18.78
N PRO A 304 -8.40 15.05 -19.50
CA PRO A 304 -7.03 14.61 -19.79
C PRO A 304 -6.18 14.36 -18.53
N MET A 305 -6.33 15.21 -17.50
CA MET A 305 -5.70 14.98 -16.20
C MET A 305 -6.16 13.65 -15.59
N LEU A 306 -7.46 13.38 -15.60
CA LEU A 306 -8.02 12.15 -15.06
C LEU A 306 -7.48 10.91 -15.81
N ALA A 307 -7.37 10.99 -17.14
CA ALA A 307 -6.75 9.93 -17.96
C ALA A 307 -5.27 9.71 -17.56
N GLY A 308 -4.52 10.79 -17.31
CA GLY A 308 -3.16 10.71 -16.80
C GLY A 308 -3.08 10.03 -15.44
N LEU A 309 -3.99 10.34 -14.51
CA LEU A 309 -4.07 9.70 -13.19
C LEU A 309 -4.42 8.21 -13.28
N VAL A 310 -5.34 7.83 -14.15
CA VAL A 310 -5.68 6.42 -14.42
C VAL A 310 -4.45 5.67 -14.93
N MET A 311 -3.75 6.23 -15.91
CA MET A 311 -2.54 5.62 -16.48
C MET A 311 -1.44 5.48 -15.42
N ALA A 312 -1.20 6.52 -14.64
CA ALA A 312 -0.20 6.51 -13.57
C ALA A 312 -0.54 5.48 -12.49
N MET A 313 -1.80 5.46 -12.03
CA MET A 313 -2.24 4.54 -10.97
C MET A 313 -2.18 3.08 -11.44
N ALA A 314 -2.59 2.80 -12.68
CA ALA A 314 -2.45 1.50 -13.28
C ALA A 314 -0.97 1.04 -13.29
N ALA A 315 -0.06 1.93 -13.70
CA ALA A 315 1.37 1.63 -13.73
C ALA A 315 1.96 1.42 -12.33
N ILE A 316 1.62 2.27 -11.37
CA ILE A 316 2.08 2.19 -9.97
C ILE A 316 1.66 0.86 -9.33
N TYR A 317 0.38 0.48 -9.46
CA TYR A 317 -0.13 -0.77 -8.90
C TYR A 317 0.40 -2.00 -9.63
N GLY A 318 0.51 -1.92 -10.95
CA GLY A 318 1.12 -2.99 -11.75
C GLY A 318 2.56 -3.26 -11.37
N GLN A 319 3.32 -2.22 -11.04
CA GLN A 319 4.72 -2.34 -10.63
C GLN A 319 4.90 -3.05 -9.28
N VAL A 320 3.92 -3.01 -8.38
CA VAL A 320 3.99 -3.78 -7.12
C VAL A 320 4.20 -5.26 -7.39
N VAL A 321 3.43 -5.83 -8.34
CA VAL A 321 3.55 -7.25 -8.74
C VAL A 321 4.91 -7.54 -9.38
N VAL A 322 5.39 -6.63 -10.23
CA VAL A 322 6.70 -6.75 -10.87
C VAL A 322 7.81 -6.77 -9.83
N ASN A 323 7.76 -5.86 -8.84
CA ASN A 323 8.73 -5.80 -7.76
C ASN A 323 8.74 -7.09 -6.91
N ASP A 324 7.58 -7.66 -6.60
CA ASP A 324 7.47 -8.93 -5.88
C ASP A 324 8.07 -10.09 -6.68
N ALA A 325 7.77 -10.15 -7.98
CA ALA A 325 8.32 -11.15 -8.87
C ALA A 325 9.85 -11.01 -9.03
N MET A 326 10.38 -9.79 -9.01
CA MET A 326 11.82 -9.55 -9.05
C MET A 326 12.53 -10.13 -7.82
N VAL A 327 12.01 -9.87 -6.61
CA VAL A 327 12.56 -10.48 -5.39
C VAL A 327 12.48 -12.02 -5.50
N ALA A 328 11.36 -12.57 -5.94
CA ALA A 328 11.17 -14.01 -6.04
C ALA A 328 12.11 -14.70 -7.03
N ARG A 329 12.48 -14.03 -8.14
CA ARG A 329 13.29 -14.63 -9.23
C ARG A 329 14.78 -14.32 -9.16
N TYR A 330 15.18 -13.18 -8.59
CA TYR A 330 16.58 -12.74 -8.56
C TYR A 330 17.26 -12.89 -7.20
N VAL A 331 16.49 -13.13 -6.12
CA VAL A 331 17.06 -13.32 -4.78
C VAL A 331 17.05 -14.78 -4.40
N PRO A 332 18.20 -15.35 -3.92
CA PRO A 332 18.29 -16.71 -3.41
C PRO A 332 17.26 -16.99 -2.31
N ALA A 333 16.77 -18.22 -2.25
CA ALA A 333 15.68 -18.61 -1.37
C ALA A 333 15.95 -18.29 0.11
N GLU A 334 17.19 -18.47 0.56
CA GLU A 334 17.67 -18.20 1.92
C GLU A 334 17.62 -16.70 2.27
N HIS A 335 17.68 -15.78 1.28
CA HIS A 335 17.68 -14.33 1.49
C HIS A 335 16.36 -13.66 1.13
N ARG A 336 15.38 -14.36 0.55
CA ARG A 336 14.11 -13.79 0.09
C ARG A 336 13.33 -13.10 1.21
N ALA A 337 13.24 -13.72 2.39
CA ALA A 337 12.53 -13.13 3.52
C ALA A 337 13.16 -11.77 3.92
N THR A 338 14.49 -11.71 3.99
CA THR A 338 15.21 -10.46 4.27
C THR A 338 14.98 -9.42 3.17
N ALA A 339 15.04 -9.82 1.89
CA ALA A 339 14.82 -8.91 0.78
C ALA A 339 13.39 -8.34 0.76
N PHE A 340 12.37 -9.15 1.07
CA PHE A 340 11.00 -8.65 1.23
C PHE A 340 10.90 -7.69 2.42
N SER A 341 11.51 -7.99 3.56
CA SER A 341 11.51 -7.09 4.72
C SER A 341 12.16 -5.74 4.40
N VAL A 342 13.31 -5.75 3.73
CA VAL A 342 13.99 -4.52 3.29
C VAL A 342 13.12 -3.74 2.29
N ARG A 343 12.52 -4.44 1.32
CA ARG A 343 11.63 -3.82 0.34
C ARG A 343 10.43 -3.12 1.01
N TYR A 344 9.75 -3.79 1.93
CA TYR A 344 8.62 -3.20 2.64
C TYR A 344 9.05 -2.04 3.54
N PHE A 345 10.17 -2.19 4.24
CA PHE A 345 10.73 -1.11 5.05
C PHE A 345 11.03 0.15 4.19
N LEU A 346 11.73 -0.01 3.07
CA LEU A 346 12.01 1.10 2.16
C LEU A 346 10.71 1.73 1.61
N GLY A 347 9.75 0.91 1.19
CA GLY A 347 8.47 1.37 0.66
C GLY A 347 7.63 2.12 1.71
N PHE A 348 7.56 1.62 2.93
CA PHE A 348 6.77 2.27 4.00
C PHE A 348 7.46 3.50 4.58
N THR A 349 8.79 3.50 4.66
CA THR A 349 9.52 4.69 5.11
C THR A 349 9.28 5.89 4.19
N THR A 350 9.10 5.66 2.88
CA THR A 350 8.80 6.75 1.93
C THR A 350 7.44 7.41 2.20
N SER A 351 6.48 6.74 2.83
CA SER A 351 5.19 7.34 3.17
C SER A 351 5.33 8.49 4.16
N GLY A 352 6.30 8.39 5.08
CA GLY A 352 6.61 9.48 6.02
C GLY A 352 7.13 10.75 5.35
N PHE A 353 7.74 10.64 4.17
CA PHE A 353 8.22 11.78 3.38
C PHE A 353 7.17 12.30 2.40
N ALA A 354 6.23 11.46 1.98
CA ALA A 354 5.23 11.83 0.97
C ALA A 354 4.31 12.96 1.44
N VAL A 355 3.81 12.89 2.68
CA VAL A 355 2.87 13.89 3.22
C VAL A 355 3.52 15.28 3.36
N PRO A 356 4.71 15.42 3.99
CA PRO A 356 5.42 16.71 4.02
C PRO A 356 5.72 17.26 2.61
N LEU A 357 6.09 16.38 1.68
CA LEU A 357 6.35 16.78 0.30
C LEU A 357 5.08 17.32 -0.38
N ILE A 358 3.92 16.66 -0.22
CA ILE A 358 2.64 17.14 -0.73
C ILE A 358 2.34 18.52 -0.13
N ALA A 359 2.40 18.68 1.18
CA ALA A 359 2.10 19.93 1.86
C ALA A 359 3.01 21.07 1.37
N LEU A 360 4.32 20.84 1.29
CA LEU A 360 5.30 21.81 0.85
C LEU A 360 5.08 22.24 -0.60
N LEU A 361 4.98 21.29 -1.52
CA LEU A 361 4.89 21.55 -2.95
C LEU A 361 3.51 22.09 -3.35
N HIS A 362 2.45 21.67 -2.66
CA HIS A 362 1.11 22.23 -2.85
C HIS A 362 1.09 23.70 -2.50
N GLY A 363 1.71 24.12 -1.41
CA GLY A 363 1.83 25.54 -1.03
C GLY A 363 2.66 26.39 -2.00
N GLN A 364 3.54 25.79 -2.81
CA GLN A 364 4.39 26.51 -3.77
C GLN A 364 3.74 26.68 -5.16
N GLY A 365 2.87 25.79 -5.58
CA GLY A 365 2.29 25.82 -6.92
C GLY A 365 1.17 24.82 -7.15
N GLY A 366 0.49 24.40 -6.08
CA GLY A 366 -0.63 23.49 -6.13
C GLY A 366 -0.25 22.10 -6.65
N PHE A 367 -1.25 21.34 -7.06
CA PHE A 367 -1.03 19.97 -7.53
C PHE A 367 -0.31 19.86 -8.87
N ALA A 368 -0.18 20.93 -9.64
CA ALA A 368 0.67 20.89 -10.84
C ALA A 368 2.13 20.59 -10.46
N VAL A 369 2.64 21.28 -9.44
CA VAL A 369 4.01 21.09 -8.94
C VAL A 369 4.16 19.73 -8.22
N VAL A 370 3.20 19.32 -7.42
CA VAL A 370 3.20 18.02 -6.74
C VAL A 370 3.29 16.88 -7.77
N LEU A 371 2.44 16.91 -8.81
CA LEU A 371 2.40 15.86 -9.85
C LEU A 371 3.67 15.89 -10.72
N ALA A 372 4.20 17.09 -11.06
CA ALA A 372 5.47 17.19 -11.79
C ALA A 372 6.65 16.61 -11.01
N ALA A 373 6.75 16.91 -9.72
CA ALA A 373 7.77 16.31 -8.85
C ALA A 373 7.60 14.78 -8.74
N THR A 374 6.35 14.31 -8.66
CA THR A 374 6.05 12.87 -8.62
C THR A 374 6.39 12.20 -9.95
N ALA A 375 6.18 12.89 -11.08
CA ALA A 375 6.60 12.42 -12.40
C ALA A 375 8.14 12.25 -12.50
N ALA A 376 8.91 13.11 -11.84
CA ALA A 376 10.37 12.97 -11.77
C ALA A 376 10.80 11.68 -11.03
N PHE A 377 10.12 11.30 -9.94
CA PHE A 377 10.32 9.98 -9.31
C PHE A 377 9.94 8.84 -10.27
N GLY A 378 8.85 8.98 -11.03
CA GLY A 378 8.47 8.03 -12.07
C GLY A 378 9.54 7.89 -13.15
N ALA A 379 10.16 9.00 -13.58
CA ALA A 379 11.26 8.99 -14.53
C ALA A 379 12.50 8.29 -13.95
N ALA A 380 12.81 8.51 -12.67
CA ALA A 380 13.89 7.78 -11.98
C ALA A 380 13.64 6.26 -11.97
N ILE A 381 12.40 5.81 -11.74
CA ILE A 381 12.04 4.38 -11.84
C ILE A 381 12.29 3.87 -13.26
N PHE A 382 11.88 4.62 -14.26
CA PHE A 382 12.07 4.24 -15.67
C PHE A 382 13.56 4.11 -16.02
N LEU A 383 14.41 5.05 -15.58
CA LEU A 383 15.87 4.95 -15.74
C LEU A 383 16.46 3.73 -15.00
N CYS A 384 15.98 3.45 -13.78
CA CYS A 384 16.34 2.24 -13.05
C CYS A 384 15.93 0.97 -13.83
N SER A 385 14.77 0.95 -14.46
CA SER A 385 14.29 -0.21 -15.22
C SER A 385 15.12 -0.49 -16.46
N ILE A 386 15.56 0.55 -17.18
CA ILE A 386 16.50 0.42 -18.30
C ILE A 386 17.86 -0.10 -17.80
N SER A 387 18.39 0.48 -16.71
CA SER A 387 19.63 0.03 -16.11
C SER A 387 19.56 -1.42 -15.65
N PHE A 388 18.40 -1.81 -15.08
CA PHE A 388 18.13 -3.19 -14.68
C PHE A 388 18.12 -4.13 -15.89
N LEU A 389 17.44 -3.75 -16.98
CA LEU A 389 17.42 -4.54 -18.22
C LEU A 389 18.83 -4.79 -18.75
N MET A 390 19.70 -3.76 -18.76
CA MET A 390 21.08 -3.88 -19.24
C MET A 390 21.96 -4.78 -18.36
N VAL A 391 21.77 -4.73 -17.04
CA VAL A 391 22.59 -5.50 -16.07
C VAL A 391 22.07 -6.93 -15.89
N ALA A 392 20.76 -7.14 -16.01
CA ALA A 392 20.12 -8.43 -15.83
C ALA A 392 20.27 -9.38 -17.04
N GLN A 393 20.74 -8.90 -18.19
CA GLN A 393 21.01 -9.77 -19.35
C GLN A 393 22.11 -10.78 -18.98
N PRO A 394 21.88 -12.11 -19.19
CA PRO A 394 22.96 -13.09 -19.11
C PRO A 394 24.05 -12.67 -20.11
N ARG A 395 25.32 -12.65 -19.71
CA ARG A 395 26.42 -12.59 -20.68
C ARG A 395 26.28 -13.82 -21.54
N LEU A 396 25.95 -13.66 -22.81
CA LEU A 396 26.21 -14.67 -23.81
C LEU A 396 27.70 -14.98 -23.68
N ASN A 397 28.02 -16.18 -23.17
CA ASN A 397 29.39 -16.62 -23.07
C ASN A 397 29.97 -16.55 -24.48
N ALA A 398 30.91 -15.64 -24.71
CA ALA A 398 31.67 -15.52 -25.97
C ALA A 398 32.54 -16.76 -26.25
N GLY A 399 32.31 -17.86 -25.53
CA GLY A 399 33.03 -19.11 -25.63
C GLY A 399 32.39 -20.21 -26.49
N ASN A 400 31.13 -20.06 -26.92
CA ASN A 400 30.44 -21.10 -27.71
C ASN A 400 30.28 -20.79 -29.22
N VAL A 401 30.99 -19.81 -29.75
CA VAL A 401 30.98 -19.52 -31.22
C VAL A 401 32.18 -20.17 -31.95
N ALA A 402 32.97 -21.02 -31.28
CA ALA A 402 34.13 -21.69 -31.86
C ALA A 402 33.98 -23.21 -31.93
N ALA A 403 32.76 -23.76 -31.99
CA ALA A 403 32.52 -25.19 -32.18
C ALA A 403 31.20 -25.43 -32.97
N GLU A 404 31.12 -24.94 -34.20
CA GLU A 404 30.32 -25.51 -35.32
C GLU A 404 31.06 -25.25 -36.64
#